data_d9ded24c9e04c6debbaa98f486c0d818
#
_entry.id   d9ded24c9e04c6debbaa98f486c0d818
#
_cell.length_a   1.000
_cell.length_b   1.000
_cell.length_c   1.000
_cell.angle_alpha   90.00
_cell.angle_beta   90.00
_cell.angle_gamma   90.00
#
_symmetry.space_group_name_H-M   'P 1'
#
loop_
_entity.id
_entity.type
_entity.pdbx_description
1 polymer ?
#
loop_
_entity_poly.entity_id
_entity_poly.type
_entity_poly.pdbx_seq_one_letter_code
_entity_poly.pdbx_strand_id
1 'polypeptide(L)'
;MLNGFYGGVGGMIAQFNRLDTISNNLANANTNGYKRDDVVIGDFLRLYQEFKHELPLQNHTREASKFLNRTINRVPAVVEEYSDLTVGSFAHTENPLDLALKNKNAFFAIETPNGVRYTRDGAFELDNNGTLVTKQGFVVLSSEGLNSPENMSEAGAIRIDLSSNNIEISKNGEVFVRNLSNENIGVAEPIGAVAVVSFINPKYLKKVGDNLYELPAERENERISLNDSDVVASGFIEKSNINPVVEMTALITTNRLVDIYSKVMKTYQDDLAPEAINKLAQLRA
;
A
#
# COMPACT_ATOMS: atom_id res chain seq x y z
N MET A 1 35.02 13.04 13.90
CA MET A 1 34.39 12.21 14.94
C MET A 1 32.86 12.32 14.89
N LEU A 2 32.28 13.52 14.94
CA LEU A 2 30.80 13.71 14.88
C LEU A 2 30.11 13.07 13.66
N ASN A 3 30.76 13.02 12.50
CA ASN A 3 30.18 12.47 11.27
C ASN A 3 29.89 10.96 11.33
N GLY A 4 30.77 10.20 11.99
CA GLY A 4 30.57 8.76 12.18
C GLY A 4 29.40 8.48 13.13
N PHE A 5 29.22 9.31 14.16
CA PHE A 5 28.11 9.24 15.08
C PHE A 5 26.79 9.51 14.37
N TYR A 6 26.69 10.62 13.61
CA TYR A 6 25.48 10.94 12.86
C TYR A 6 25.14 9.88 11.79
N GLY A 7 26.17 9.34 11.12
CA GLY A 7 25.98 8.24 10.17
C GLY A 7 25.45 6.98 10.85
N GLY A 8 25.94 6.66 12.05
CA GLY A 8 25.45 5.55 12.87
C GLY A 8 23.98 5.74 13.31
N VAL A 9 23.64 6.95 13.79
CA VAL A 9 22.24 7.27 14.18
C VAL A 9 21.30 7.18 12.98
N GLY A 10 21.67 7.77 11.85
CA GLY A 10 20.84 7.71 10.63
C GLY A 10 20.65 6.28 10.14
N GLY A 11 21.74 5.49 10.14
CA GLY A 11 21.64 4.07 9.79
C GLY A 11 20.72 3.28 10.72
N MET A 12 20.79 3.55 12.02
CA MET A 12 19.93 2.93 13.02
C MET A 12 18.45 3.30 12.81
N ILE A 13 18.15 4.58 12.58
CA ILE A 13 16.77 5.05 12.28
C ILE A 13 16.24 4.39 11.01
N ALA A 14 17.06 4.34 9.95
CA ALA A 14 16.65 3.70 8.70
C ALA A 14 16.37 2.19 8.90
N GLN A 15 17.14 1.49 9.75
CA GLN A 15 16.86 0.10 10.06
C GLN A 15 15.63 -0.08 10.94
N PHE A 16 15.30 0.84 11.85
CA PHE A 16 14.05 0.81 12.59
C PHE A 16 12.83 0.95 11.67
N ASN A 17 12.85 1.92 10.76
CA ASN A 17 11.78 2.07 9.79
C ASN A 17 11.60 0.80 8.94
N ARG A 18 12.71 0.19 8.51
CA ARG A 18 12.65 -1.09 7.80
C ARG A 18 12.07 -2.21 8.66
N LEU A 19 12.42 -2.26 9.94
CA LEU A 19 11.91 -3.24 10.89
C LEU A 19 10.40 -3.09 11.08
N ASP A 20 9.91 -1.85 11.19
CA ASP A 20 8.49 -1.55 11.29
C ASP A 20 7.74 -2.00 10.03
N THR A 21 8.29 -1.74 8.83
CA THR A 21 7.71 -2.21 7.56
C THR A 21 7.66 -3.73 7.49
N ILE A 22 8.74 -4.44 7.85
CA ILE A 22 8.77 -5.91 7.86
C ILE A 22 7.77 -6.47 8.88
N SER A 23 7.66 -5.86 10.06
CA SER A 23 6.72 -6.28 11.10
C SER A 23 5.27 -6.11 10.64
N ASN A 24 4.96 -5.00 9.96
CA ASN A 24 3.66 -4.76 9.37
C ASN A 24 3.34 -5.77 8.26
N ASN A 25 4.30 -6.05 7.37
CA ASN A 25 4.16 -7.09 6.36
C ASN A 25 3.85 -8.44 7.01
N LEU A 26 4.63 -8.84 8.00
CA LEU A 26 4.44 -10.13 8.67
C LEU A 26 3.07 -10.25 9.36
N ALA A 27 2.61 -9.18 10.02
CA ALA A 27 1.28 -9.14 10.63
C ALA A 27 0.17 -9.31 9.59
N ASN A 28 0.37 -8.82 8.37
CA ASN A 28 -0.59 -8.86 7.27
C ASN A 28 -0.34 -9.99 6.25
N ALA A 29 0.53 -10.96 6.56
CA ALA A 29 0.84 -12.07 5.66
C ALA A 29 -0.39 -12.93 5.31
N ASN A 30 -1.38 -12.99 6.21
CA ASN A 30 -2.64 -13.71 6.00
C ASN A 30 -3.83 -12.80 5.63
N THR A 31 -3.62 -11.50 5.49
CA THR A 31 -4.67 -10.55 5.11
C THR A 31 -4.93 -10.64 3.60
N ASN A 32 -6.20 -10.81 3.21
CA ASN A 32 -6.59 -10.93 1.81
C ASN A 32 -6.29 -9.63 1.06
N GLY A 33 -5.76 -9.75 -0.16
CA GLY A 33 -5.46 -8.60 -1.02
C GLY A 33 -4.36 -7.67 -0.50
N TYR A 34 -3.73 -7.96 0.64
CA TYR A 34 -2.65 -7.12 1.16
C TYR A 34 -1.42 -7.18 0.25
N LYS A 35 -0.82 -6.03 0.03
CA LYS A 35 0.39 -5.87 -0.78
C LYS A 35 1.58 -5.53 0.11
N ARG A 36 2.68 -6.26 -0.12
CA ARG A 36 3.95 -6.09 0.58
C ARG A 36 4.47 -4.67 0.41
N ASP A 37 4.85 -4.04 1.52
CA ASP A 37 5.57 -2.77 1.50
C ASP A 37 7.07 -3.00 1.64
N ASP A 38 7.85 -2.14 1.00
CA ASP A 38 9.30 -2.14 1.16
C ASP A 38 9.81 -0.69 1.21
N VAL A 39 10.97 -0.51 1.82
CA VAL A 39 11.63 0.79 1.99
C VAL A 39 12.98 0.78 1.28
N VAL A 40 13.24 1.83 0.51
CA VAL A 40 14.53 2.06 -0.10
C VAL A 40 15.36 2.94 0.83
N ILE A 41 16.47 2.39 1.31
CA ILE A 41 17.44 3.13 2.10
C ILE A 41 18.52 3.66 1.17
N GLY A 42 18.75 4.95 1.19
CA GLY A 42 19.76 5.62 0.37
C GLY A 42 20.46 6.73 1.11
N ASP A 43 21.45 7.32 0.45
CA ASP A 43 22.16 8.48 0.97
C ASP A 43 21.36 9.77 0.71
N PHE A 44 21.35 10.69 1.67
CA PHE A 44 20.70 11.99 1.54
C PHE A 44 21.13 12.77 0.29
N LEU A 45 22.38 12.61 -0.14
CA LEU A 45 22.90 13.25 -1.37
C LEU A 45 22.14 12.82 -2.62
N ARG A 46 21.75 11.56 -2.71
CA ARG A 46 20.96 11.03 -3.83
C ARG A 46 19.57 11.65 -3.84
N LEU A 47 18.92 11.72 -2.68
CA LEU A 47 17.65 12.43 -2.50
C LEU A 47 17.73 13.89 -2.95
N TYR A 48 18.75 14.61 -2.48
CA TYR A 48 18.93 16.02 -2.86
C TYR A 48 19.14 16.22 -4.36
N GLN A 49 19.88 15.32 -5.01
CA GLN A 49 20.10 15.39 -6.46
C GLN A 49 18.83 15.11 -7.27
N GLU A 50 18.00 14.18 -6.80
CA GLU A 50 16.78 13.76 -7.45
C GLU A 50 15.67 14.83 -7.32
N PHE A 51 15.53 15.44 -6.14
CA PHE A 51 14.53 16.47 -5.84
C PHE A 51 15.05 17.91 -5.94
N LYS A 52 16.25 18.12 -6.46
CA LYS A 52 16.88 19.45 -6.56
C LYS A 52 16.00 20.50 -7.22
N HIS A 53 15.16 20.11 -8.17
CA HIS A 53 14.27 21.01 -8.92
C HIS A 53 12.95 21.29 -8.19
N GLU A 54 12.57 20.49 -7.21
CA GLU A 54 11.32 20.60 -6.44
C GLU A 54 11.51 21.34 -5.11
N LEU A 55 12.75 21.39 -4.61
CA LEU A 55 13.05 22.07 -3.36
C LEU A 55 13.14 23.60 -3.57
N PRO A 56 12.40 24.43 -2.82
CA PRO A 56 12.43 25.90 -2.93
C PRO A 56 13.68 26.49 -2.30
N LEU A 57 14.85 26.07 -2.76
CA LEU A 57 16.13 26.59 -2.27
C LEU A 57 16.52 27.81 -3.07
N GLN A 58 16.50 29.00 -2.46
CA GLN A 58 16.84 30.27 -3.07
C GLN A 58 18.32 30.42 -3.46
N ASN A 59 19.20 29.53 -3.02
CA ASN A 59 20.64 29.67 -3.25
C ASN A 59 21.28 28.36 -3.72
N HIS A 60 21.40 28.19 -5.03
CA HIS A 60 22.03 27.05 -5.69
C HIS A 60 23.55 27.22 -5.89
N THR A 61 24.23 28.02 -5.07
CA THR A 61 25.64 28.29 -5.25
C THR A 61 26.50 27.05 -5.00
N ARG A 62 27.61 26.96 -5.73
CA ARG A 62 28.62 25.91 -5.62
C ARG A 62 29.17 25.78 -4.19
N GLU A 63 29.07 26.83 -3.38
CA GLU A 63 29.49 26.86 -1.98
C GLU A 63 28.49 26.22 -1.04
N ALA A 64 27.18 26.44 -1.23
CA ALA A 64 26.12 25.73 -0.52
C ALA A 64 26.19 24.22 -0.82
N SER A 65 26.45 23.85 -2.07
CA SER A 65 26.69 22.48 -2.52
C SER A 65 27.96 21.85 -1.88
N LYS A 66 29.03 22.63 -1.66
CA LYS A 66 30.24 22.17 -0.95
C LYS A 66 30.02 21.99 0.56
N PHE A 67 29.19 22.84 1.17
CA PHE A 67 28.83 22.70 2.59
C PHE A 67 27.97 21.46 2.84
N LEU A 68 26.97 21.23 2.01
CA LEU A 68 26.15 20.01 2.02
C LEU A 68 27.01 18.75 1.77
N ASN A 69 28.01 18.84 0.90
CA ASN A 69 28.89 17.70 0.56
C ASN A 69 29.81 17.24 1.69
N ARG A 70 30.00 18.02 2.74
CA ARG A 70 31.04 17.71 3.73
C ARG A 70 30.63 16.79 4.85
N THR A 71 29.36 16.72 5.27
CA THR A 71 29.08 16.12 6.58
C THR A 71 27.75 15.38 6.67
N ILE A 72 26.68 15.90 6.09
CA ILE A 72 25.30 15.37 6.23
C ILE A 72 24.97 14.37 5.10
N ASN A 73 25.74 14.42 4.03
CA ASN A 73 25.41 13.82 2.73
C ASN A 73 25.55 12.29 2.66
N ARG A 74 26.06 11.63 3.68
CA ARG A 74 26.22 10.18 3.73
C ARG A 74 25.50 9.55 4.90
N VAL A 75 24.53 10.25 5.47
CA VAL A 75 23.65 9.67 6.48
C VAL A 75 22.61 8.82 5.78
N PRO A 76 22.55 7.52 6.04
CA PRO A 76 21.49 6.67 5.53
C PRO A 76 20.12 7.20 5.97
N ALA A 77 19.21 7.32 5.03
CA ALA A 77 17.81 7.71 5.27
C ALA A 77 16.88 6.87 4.41
N VAL A 78 15.62 6.77 4.82
CA VAL A 78 14.58 6.21 3.95
C VAL A 78 14.31 7.21 2.84
N VAL A 79 14.50 6.77 1.61
CA VAL A 79 14.35 7.59 0.39
C VAL A 79 12.96 7.47 -0.16
N GLU A 80 12.45 6.25 -0.20
CA GLU A 80 11.16 5.92 -0.82
C GLU A 80 10.53 4.75 -0.07
N GLU A 81 9.23 4.82 0.11
CA GLU A 81 8.40 3.71 0.53
C GLU A 81 7.50 3.33 -0.64
N TYR A 82 7.43 2.06 -0.98
CA TYR A 82 6.61 1.59 -2.08
C TYR A 82 5.93 0.27 -1.75
N SER A 83 4.76 0.05 -2.37
CA SER A 83 4.05 -1.22 -2.30
C SER A 83 4.34 -2.06 -3.55
N ASP A 84 4.66 -3.33 -3.35
CA ASP A 84 4.77 -4.31 -4.43
C ASP A 84 3.38 -4.80 -4.83
N LEU A 85 2.91 -4.37 -5.99
CA LEU A 85 1.59 -4.70 -6.51
C LEU A 85 1.53 -6.04 -7.26
N THR A 86 2.55 -6.87 -7.18
CA THR A 86 2.50 -8.21 -7.76
C THR A 86 1.29 -8.98 -7.22
N VAL A 87 0.67 -9.76 -8.09
CA VAL A 87 -0.53 -10.53 -7.74
C VAL A 87 -0.13 -11.64 -6.77
N GLY A 88 -0.88 -11.78 -5.67
CA GLY A 88 -0.73 -12.88 -4.72
C GLY A 88 -1.27 -14.20 -5.26
N SER A 89 -1.21 -15.25 -4.47
CA SER A 89 -1.84 -16.53 -4.83
C SER A 89 -3.36 -16.43 -4.70
N PHE A 90 -4.08 -17.09 -5.61
CA PHE A 90 -5.54 -17.19 -5.52
C PHE A 90 -5.93 -18.42 -4.69
N ALA A 91 -6.83 -18.21 -3.74
CA ALA A 91 -7.47 -19.29 -2.98
C ALA A 91 -8.92 -19.43 -3.44
N HIS A 92 -9.32 -20.65 -3.81
CA HIS A 92 -10.70 -20.97 -4.17
C HIS A 92 -11.55 -21.08 -2.91
N THR A 93 -12.69 -20.39 -2.85
CA THR A 93 -13.58 -20.32 -1.67
C THR A 93 -14.98 -20.85 -1.93
N GLU A 94 -15.35 -21.08 -3.18
CA GLU A 94 -16.72 -21.48 -3.61
C GLU A 94 -17.81 -20.43 -3.30
N ASN A 95 -17.50 -19.32 -2.64
CA ASN A 95 -18.45 -18.23 -2.40
C ASN A 95 -18.50 -17.31 -3.63
N PRO A 96 -19.63 -17.12 -4.29
CA PRO A 96 -19.74 -16.29 -5.49
C PRO A 96 -19.47 -14.81 -5.25
N LEU A 97 -19.56 -14.35 -3.99
CA LEU A 97 -19.27 -12.96 -3.60
C LEU A 97 -17.77 -12.70 -3.36
N ASP A 98 -16.97 -13.77 -3.31
CA ASP A 98 -15.53 -13.64 -3.21
C ASP A 98 -14.93 -13.43 -4.61
N LEU A 99 -14.28 -12.28 -4.78
CA LEU A 99 -13.77 -11.83 -6.06
C LEU A 99 -12.26 -11.61 -6.00
N ALA A 100 -11.55 -12.07 -7.00
CA ALA A 100 -10.12 -11.78 -7.13
C ALA A 100 -9.83 -11.08 -8.45
N LEU A 101 -8.84 -10.17 -8.45
CA LEU A 101 -8.43 -9.40 -9.61
C LEU A 101 -7.21 -10.01 -10.26
N LYS A 102 -7.32 -10.38 -11.55
CA LYS A 102 -6.22 -10.99 -12.32
C LYS A 102 -5.14 -9.98 -12.72
N ASN A 103 -5.51 -8.71 -12.87
CA ASN A 103 -4.58 -7.66 -13.26
C ASN A 103 -3.92 -7.05 -12.03
N LYS A 104 -2.58 -6.93 -12.03
CA LYS A 104 -1.79 -6.37 -10.92
C LYS A 104 -2.12 -4.92 -10.58
N ASN A 105 -2.57 -4.13 -11.55
CA ASN A 105 -2.87 -2.70 -11.38
C ASN A 105 -4.36 -2.42 -11.16
N ALA A 106 -5.19 -3.46 -11.07
CA ALA A 106 -6.63 -3.32 -10.86
C ALA A 106 -6.97 -3.24 -9.38
N PHE A 107 -8.04 -2.51 -9.04
CA PHE A 107 -8.54 -2.35 -7.68
C PHE A 107 -10.07 -2.27 -7.74
N PHE A 108 -10.73 -2.73 -6.68
CA PHE A 108 -12.13 -2.49 -6.45
C PHE A 108 -12.33 -1.08 -5.89
N ALA A 109 -13.37 -0.38 -6.36
CA ALA A 109 -13.74 0.91 -5.82
C ALA A 109 -14.82 0.74 -4.74
N ILE A 110 -14.61 1.35 -3.59
CA ILE A 110 -15.53 1.31 -2.46
C ILE A 110 -15.84 2.72 -1.96
N GLU A 111 -17.02 2.90 -1.39
CA GLU A 111 -17.42 4.15 -0.75
C GLU A 111 -17.14 4.07 0.75
N THR A 112 -16.41 5.05 1.25
CA THR A 112 -16.12 5.21 2.67
C THR A 112 -16.63 6.58 3.15
N PRO A 113 -16.79 6.81 4.47
CA PRO A 113 -17.17 8.14 5.00
C PRO A 113 -16.24 9.28 4.57
N ASN A 114 -15.00 8.94 4.17
CA ASN A 114 -13.99 9.90 3.71
C ASN A 114 -13.89 9.98 2.17
N GLY A 115 -14.89 9.47 1.45
CA GLY A 115 -14.95 9.44 -0.02
C GLY A 115 -14.54 8.10 -0.61
N VAL A 116 -14.33 8.09 -1.93
CA VAL A 116 -13.98 6.88 -2.68
C VAL A 116 -12.58 6.40 -2.29
N ARG A 117 -12.47 5.11 -1.99
CA ARG A 117 -11.23 4.41 -1.71
C ARG A 117 -11.14 3.17 -2.60
N TYR A 118 -9.96 2.61 -2.66
CA TYR A 118 -9.65 1.47 -3.52
C TYR A 118 -9.11 0.33 -2.68
N THR A 119 -9.46 -0.91 -3.02
CA THR A 119 -9.00 -2.09 -2.30
C THR A 119 -8.67 -3.24 -3.25
N ARG A 120 -7.82 -4.15 -2.78
CA ARG A 120 -7.56 -5.45 -3.42
C ARG A 120 -8.26 -6.60 -2.70
N ASP A 121 -8.82 -6.32 -1.51
CA ASP A 121 -9.62 -7.32 -0.80
C ASP A 121 -10.98 -7.47 -1.49
N GLY A 122 -11.24 -8.65 -2.02
CA GLY A 122 -12.47 -8.99 -2.71
C GLY A 122 -13.37 -9.91 -1.90
N ALA A 123 -13.17 -10.03 -0.59
CA ALA A 123 -14.05 -10.77 0.29
C ALA A 123 -15.26 -9.90 0.67
N PHE A 124 -16.29 -9.94 -0.17
CA PHE A 124 -17.49 -9.12 -0.01
C PHE A 124 -18.62 -9.91 0.66
N GLU A 125 -19.52 -9.18 1.30
CA GLU A 125 -20.69 -9.69 1.99
C GLU A 125 -21.93 -8.88 1.62
N LEU A 126 -23.12 -9.40 1.90
CA LEU A 126 -24.37 -8.65 1.73
C LEU A 126 -24.82 -8.11 3.09
N ASP A 127 -25.11 -6.81 3.10
CA ASP A 127 -25.76 -6.17 4.26
C ASP A 127 -27.23 -6.59 4.38
N ASN A 128 -27.89 -6.27 5.50
CA ASN A 128 -29.31 -6.54 5.77
C ASN A 128 -30.25 -5.96 4.69
N ASN A 129 -29.79 -4.98 3.94
CA ASN A 129 -30.52 -4.34 2.84
C ASN A 129 -30.21 -4.99 1.47
N GLY A 130 -29.40 -6.03 1.42
CA GLY A 130 -28.95 -6.65 0.18
C GLY A 130 -27.88 -5.86 -0.57
N THR A 131 -27.26 -4.88 0.06
CA THR A 131 -26.18 -4.09 -0.53
C THR A 131 -24.86 -4.85 -0.41
N LEU A 132 -24.05 -4.85 -1.47
CA LEU A 132 -22.72 -5.46 -1.47
C LEU A 132 -21.76 -4.57 -0.68
N VAL A 133 -21.17 -5.12 0.37
CA VAL A 133 -20.28 -4.40 1.29
C VAL A 133 -18.99 -5.18 1.56
N THR A 134 -17.96 -4.48 2.02
CA THR A 134 -16.76 -5.11 2.58
C THR A 134 -17.02 -5.61 4.00
N LYS A 135 -16.12 -6.41 4.57
CA LYS A 135 -16.19 -6.88 5.97
C LYS A 135 -16.24 -5.72 7.01
N GLN A 136 -15.74 -4.55 6.64
CA GLN A 136 -15.78 -3.34 7.46
C GLN A 136 -17.11 -2.56 7.29
N GLY A 137 -17.99 -3.00 6.39
CA GLY A 137 -19.28 -2.36 6.13
C GLY A 137 -19.22 -1.23 5.09
N PHE A 138 -18.12 -1.09 4.33
CA PHE A 138 -18.03 -0.10 3.27
C PHE A 138 -18.72 -0.62 2.01
N VAL A 139 -19.48 0.25 1.34
CA VAL A 139 -20.25 -0.10 0.14
C VAL A 139 -19.34 -0.29 -1.06
N VAL A 140 -19.53 -1.40 -1.78
CA VAL A 140 -18.84 -1.64 -3.05
C VAL A 140 -19.57 -0.89 -4.16
N LEU A 141 -18.83 -0.02 -4.86
CA LEU A 141 -19.40 0.81 -5.92
C LEU A 141 -19.64 0.01 -7.19
N SER A 142 -20.72 0.38 -7.89
CA SER A 142 -20.95 -0.09 -9.25
C SER A 142 -20.14 0.75 -10.26
N SER A 143 -19.92 0.18 -11.43
CA SER A 143 -19.26 0.85 -12.56
C SER A 143 -19.97 2.15 -12.98
N GLU A 144 -21.30 2.19 -12.84
CA GLU A 144 -22.12 3.37 -13.13
C GLU A 144 -22.02 4.40 -12.01
N GLY A 145 -22.06 3.96 -10.73
CA GLY A 145 -21.95 4.83 -9.58
C GLY A 145 -20.62 5.55 -9.47
N LEU A 146 -19.55 4.89 -9.88
CA LEU A 146 -18.23 5.48 -9.89
C LEU A 146 -18.09 6.68 -10.85
N ASN A 147 -18.88 6.70 -11.92
CA ASN A 147 -18.87 7.75 -12.95
C ASN A 147 -19.88 8.88 -12.68
N SER A 148 -20.72 8.75 -11.66
CA SER A 148 -21.77 9.71 -11.30
C SER A 148 -21.60 10.22 -9.87
N PRO A 149 -20.71 11.18 -9.63
CA PRO A 149 -20.35 11.64 -8.28
C PRO A 149 -21.51 12.27 -7.49
N GLU A 150 -22.58 12.71 -8.14
CA GLU A 150 -23.71 13.37 -7.48
C GLU A 150 -24.71 12.41 -6.80
N ASN A 151 -24.66 11.11 -7.11
CA ASN A 151 -25.61 10.09 -6.61
C ASN A 151 -24.90 8.85 -6.04
N MET A 152 -23.71 9.00 -5.44
CA MET A 152 -22.91 7.86 -4.98
C MET A 152 -23.67 6.96 -3.99
N SER A 153 -24.44 7.53 -3.06
CA SER A 153 -25.05 6.76 -1.97
C SER A 153 -26.27 5.91 -2.34
N GLU A 154 -27.00 6.23 -3.41
CA GLU A 154 -28.19 5.47 -3.78
C GLU A 154 -28.08 4.76 -5.12
N ALA A 155 -27.54 5.38 -6.15
CA ALA A 155 -27.39 4.81 -7.49
C ALA A 155 -26.06 4.06 -7.69
N GLY A 156 -25.08 4.30 -6.79
CA GLY A 156 -23.75 3.71 -6.88
C GLY A 156 -23.61 2.32 -6.25
N ALA A 157 -24.55 1.90 -5.42
CA ALA A 157 -24.47 0.64 -4.69
C ALA A 157 -25.10 -0.52 -5.50
N ILE A 158 -24.46 -1.67 -5.48
CA ILE A 158 -25.03 -2.91 -6.05
C ILE A 158 -25.96 -3.50 -5.01
N ARG A 159 -27.27 -3.54 -5.32
CA ARG A 159 -28.30 -4.10 -4.46
C ARG A 159 -28.81 -5.41 -5.02
N ILE A 160 -28.71 -6.46 -4.21
CA ILE A 160 -29.13 -7.81 -4.54
C ILE A 160 -30.31 -8.17 -3.64
N ASP A 161 -31.39 -8.68 -4.22
CA ASP A 161 -32.53 -9.14 -3.43
C ASP A 161 -32.12 -10.35 -2.59
N LEU A 162 -32.28 -10.24 -1.25
CA LEU A 162 -31.94 -11.28 -0.28
C LEU A 162 -32.77 -12.58 -0.43
N SER A 163 -33.89 -12.51 -1.16
CA SER A 163 -34.68 -13.69 -1.50
C SER A 163 -34.05 -14.55 -2.60
N SER A 164 -33.01 -14.04 -3.23
CA SER A 164 -32.35 -14.67 -4.38
C SER A 164 -31.20 -15.58 -3.90
N ASN A 165 -31.38 -16.87 -4.05
CA ASN A 165 -30.40 -17.86 -3.59
C ASN A 165 -29.28 -18.16 -4.61
N ASN A 166 -29.29 -17.56 -5.80
CA ASN A 166 -28.33 -17.89 -6.84
C ASN A 166 -27.75 -16.61 -7.46
N ILE A 167 -26.63 -16.17 -6.89
CA ILE A 167 -25.86 -15.02 -7.36
C ILE A 167 -24.72 -15.55 -8.21
N GLU A 168 -24.55 -15.01 -9.41
CA GLU A 168 -23.45 -15.34 -10.31
C GLU A 168 -22.76 -14.03 -10.73
N ILE A 169 -21.45 -13.98 -10.58
CA ILE A 169 -20.66 -12.82 -11.00
C ILE A 169 -19.78 -13.22 -12.17
N SER A 170 -19.98 -12.49 -13.28
CA SER A 170 -19.26 -12.71 -14.52
C SER A 170 -17.79 -12.30 -14.41
N LYS A 171 -16.97 -12.74 -15.36
CA LYS A 171 -15.58 -12.32 -15.51
C LYS A 171 -15.37 -10.83 -15.73
N ASN A 172 -16.40 -10.13 -16.18
CA ASN A 172 -16.41 -8.66 -16.36
C ASN A 172 -16.82 -7.91 -15.08
N GLY A 173 -17.14 -8.64 -13.98
CA GLY A 173 -17.66 -8.06 -12.76
C GLY A 173 -19.17 -7.77 -12.79
N GLU A 174 -19.89 -8.17 -13.84
CA GLU A 174 -21.35 -8.06 -13.90
C GLU A 174 -22.01 -9.04 -12.94
N VAL A 175 -22.97 -8.55 -12.15
CA VAL A 175 -23.69 -9.32 -11.15
C VAL A 175 -25.03 -9.76 -11.71
N PHE A 176 -25.24 -11.06 -11.79
CA PHE A 176 -26.47 -11.70 -12.23
C PHE A 176 -27.16 -12.37 -11.06
N VAL A 177 -28.47 -12.26 -11.00
CA VAL A 177 -29.31 -12.95 -10.03
C VAL A 177 -30.30 -13.83 -10.77
N ARG A 178 -30.26 -15.12 -10.48
CA ARG A 178 -31.24 -16.08 -11.01
C ARG A 178 -32.36 -16.27 -10.02
N ASN A 179 -33.54 -15.79 -10.33
CA ASN A 179 -34.76 -16.12 -9.62
C ASN A 179 -35.28 -17.47 -10.11
N LEU A 180 -35.26 -18.48 -9.25
CA LEU A 180 -35.78 -19.83 -9.54
C LEU A 180 -37.32 -19.85 -9.84
N SER A 181 -38.00 -18.73 -9.60
CA SER A 181 -39.47 -18.66 -9.72
C SER A 181 -39.97 -18.44 -11.15
N ASN A 182 -39.13 -18.10 -12.10
CA ASN A 182 -39.53 -17.89 -13.50
C ASN A 182 -38.90 -18.95 -14.39
N GLU A 183 -39.74 -19.92 -14.83
CA GLU A 183 -39.40 -20.96 -15.82
C GLU A 183 -39.04 -20.39 -17.22
N ASN A 184 -39.07 -19.08 -17.40
CA ASN A 184 -38.58 -18.46 -18.63
C ASN A 184 -37.05 -18.40 -18.56
N ILE A 185 -36.39 -19.28 -19.30
CA ILE A 185 -34.96 -19.27 -19.65
C ILE A 185 -34.71 -18.04 -20.53
N GLY A 186 -34.89 -16.85 -19.98
CA GLY A 186 -34.44 -15.59 -20.53
C GLY A 186 -33.03 -15.28 -20.04
N VAL A 187 -32.25 -14.62 -20.85
CA VAL A 187 -30.95 -14.07 -20.48
C VAL A 187 -31.14 -13.23 -19.20
N ALA A 188 -30.53 -13.62 -18.08
CA ALA A 188 -30.60 -12.83 -16.87
C ALA A 188 -30.00 -11.45 -17.17
N GLU A 189 -30.77 -10.39 -16.94
CA GLU A 189 -30.21 -9.04 -17.06
C GLU A 189 -29.27 -8.77 -15.88
N PRO A 190 -28.08 -8.16 -16.09
CA PRO A 190 -27.20 -7.79 -15.02
C PRO A 190 -27.85 -6.72 -14.15
N ILE A 191 -27.80 -6.89 -12.83
CA ILE A 191 -28.29 -5.89 -11.86
C ILE A 191 -27.33 -4.70 -11.80
N GLY A 192 -26.05 -4.95 -12.07
CA GLY A 192 -24.98 -3.96 -12.06
C GLY A 192 -23.63 -4.64 -12.29
N ALA A 193 -22.60 -3.85 -12.42
CA ALA A 193 -21.24 -4.34 -12.54
C ALA A 193 -20.37 -3.74 -11.42
N VAL A 194 -19.55 -4.56 -10.75
CA VAL A 194 -18.59 -4.09 -9.74
C VAL A 194 -17.59 -3.14 -10.37
N ALA A 195 -17.40 -1.98 -9.76
CA ALA A 195 -16.42 -1.00 -10.23
C ALA A 195 -15.01 -1.52 -10.05
N VAL A 196 -14.38 -1.88 -11.16
CA VAL A 196 -12.96 -2.23 -11.20
C VAL A 196 -12.21 -1.13 -11.93
N VAL A 197 -11.18 -0.60 -11.30
CA VAL A 197 -10.36 0.48 -11.82
C VAL A 197 -8.90 0.09 -11.91
N SER A 198 -8.19 0.70 -12.84
CA SER A 198 -6.73 0.64 -12.95
C SER A 198 -6.15 2.05 -12.89
N PHE A 199 -4.88 2.15 -12.55
CA PHE A 199 -4.18 3.43 -12.49
C PHE A 199 -3.01 3.42 -13.46
N ILE A 200 -2.80 4.55 -14.15
CA ILE A 200 -1.65 4.75 -15.05
C ILE A 200 -0.36 4.62 -14.25
N ASN A 201 -0.32 5.26 -13.07
CA ASN A 201 0.82 5.24 -12.16
C ASN A 201 0.39 4.80 -10.74
N PRO A 202 0.30 3.51 -10.46
CA PRO A 202 -0.18 3.01 -9.17
C PRO A 202 0.77 3.34 -8.00
N LYS A 203 1.97 3.83 -8.26
CA LYS A 203 2.92 4.30 -7.23
C LYS A 203 2.41 5.48 -6.41
N TYR A 204 1.46 6.25 -6.94
CA TYR A 204 0.89 7.39 -6.23
C TYR A 204 -0.26 7.02 -5.29
N LEU A 205 -0.69 5.77 -5.31
CA LEU A 205 -1.66 5.26 -4.35
C LEU A 205 -1.05 5.24 -2.95
N LYS A 206 -1.72 5.90 -2.01
CA LYS A 206 -1.33 5.90 -0.60
C LYS A 206 -2.19 4.93 0.18
N LYS A 207 -1.58 4.09 1.01
CA LYS A 207 -2.32 3.27 1.97
C LYS A 207 -2.87 4.16 3.09
N VAL A 208 -4.16 4.01 3.40
CA VAL A 208 -4.87 4.81 4.43
C VAL A 208 -5.42 3.96 5.58
N GLY A 209 -4.92 2.75 5.76
CA GLY A 209 -5.40 1.78 6.73
C GLY A 209 -6.44 0.82 6.13
N ASP A 210 -6.87 -0.18 6.90
CA ASP A 210 -7.90 -1.18 6.54
C ASP A 210 -7.74 -1.82 5.15
N ASN A 211 -6.50 -1.96 4.69
CA ASN A 211 -6.17 -2.43 3.34
C ASN A 211 -6.76 -1.58 2.20
N LEU A 212 -6.96 -0.28 2.48
CA LEU A 212 -7.49 0.71 1.55
C LEU A 212 -6.39 1.58 0.97
N TYR A 213 -6.63 2.00 -0.26
CA TYR A 213 -5.77 2.92 -1.00
C TYR A 213 -6.52 4.19 -1.35
N GLU A 214 -5.84 5.30 -1.26
CA GLU A 214 -6.31 6.62 -1.65
C GLU A 214 -5.52 7.13 -2.85
N LEU A 215 -6.23 7.68 -3.84
CA LEU A 215 -5.61 8.45 -4.92
C LEU A 215 -5.67 9.93 -4.55
N PRO A 216 -4.55 10.67 -4.60
CA PRO A 216 -4.59 12.12 -4.40
C PRO A 216 -5.53 12.80 -5.42
N ALA A 217 -6.34 13.75 -4.95
CA ALA A 217 -7.36 14.42 -5.77
C ALA A 217 -6.80 15.08 -7.05
N GLU A 218 -5.54 15.51 -7.02
CA GLU A 218 -4.84 16.11 -8.17
C GLU A 218 -4.61 15.12 -9.33
N ARG A 219 -4.74 13.81 -9.07
CA ARG A 219 -4.45 12.72 -10.01
C ARG A 219 -5.66 11.86 -10.36
N GLU A 220 -6.86 12.34 -10.09
CA GLU A 220 -8.09 11.60 -10.37
C GLU A 220 -8.23 11.22 -11.86
N ASN A 221 -7.63 12.01 -12.74
CA ASN A 221 -7.55 11.75 -14.19
C ASN A 221 -6.68 10.53 -14.56
N GLU A 222 -5.88 9.99 -13.64
CA GLU A 222 -5.07 8.78 -13.87
C GLU A 222 -5.86 7.48 -13.66
N ARG A 223 -7.10 7.58 -13.20
CA ARG A 223 -8.00 6.45 -13.02
C ARG A 223 -8.60 6.02 -14.34
N ILE A 224 -8.49 4.73 -14.66
CA ILE A 224 -9.07 4.09 -15.84
C ILE A 224 -10.05 3.04 -15.36
N SER A 225 -11.33 3.13 -15.77
CA SER A 225 -12.31 2.06 -15.56
C SER A 225 -11.96 0.85 -16.42
N LEU A 226 -11.89 -0.33 -15.80
CA LEU A 226 -11.67 -1.60 -16.48
C LEU A 226 -13.04 -2.28 -16.66
N ASN A 227 -13.77 -1.86 -17.70
CA ASN A 227 -15.04 -2.50 -18.05
C ASN A 227 -14.86 -3.70 -19.00
N ASP A 228 -13.61 -3.97 -19.40
CA ASP A 228 -13.29 -4.99 -20.37
C ASP A 228 -12.96 -6.34 -19.73
N SER A 229 -13.36 -7.33 -20.44
CA SER A 229 -13.32 -8.77 -20.29
C SER A 229 -12.17 -9.37 -19.48
N ASP A 230 -12.57 -10.29 -18.57
CA ASP A 230 -11.67 -11.24 -17.89
C ASP A 230 -10.74 -10.65 -16.82
N VAL A 231 -11.19 -9.60 -16.14
CA VAL A 231 -10.41 -8.97 -15.03
C VAL A 231 -10.73 -9.61 -13.69
N VAL A 232 -11.93 -10.12 -13.51
CA VAL A 232 -12.45 -10.65 -12.25
C VAL A 232 -12.51 -12.18 -12.28
N ALA A 233 -12.12 -12.81 -11.17
CA ALA A 233 -12.34 -14.24 -10.91
C ALA A 233 -13.30 -14.38 -9.73
N SER A 234 -14.52 -14.85 -9.97
CA SER A 234 -15.52 -15.14 -8.95
C SER A 234 -15.24 -16.48 -8.28
N GLY A 235 -15.52 -16.61 -6.98
CA GLY A 235 -15.22 -17.80 -6.16
C GLY A 235 -13.76 -17.92 -5.74
N PHE A 236 -13.00 -16.83 -5.88
CA PHE A 236 -11.60 -16.78 -5.48
C PHE A 236 -11.30 -15.53 -4.67
N ILE A 237 -10.38 -15.65 -3.72
CA ILE A 237 -9.80 -14.53 -2.98
C ILE A 237 -8.30 -14.44 -3.29
N GLU A 238 -7.83 -13.24 -3.50
CA GLU A 238 -6.40 -12.97 -3.59
C GLU A 238 -5.77 -12.99 -2.20
N LYS A 239 -4.79 -13.84 -1.96
CA LYS A 239 -3.97 -13.84 -0.75
C LYS A 239 -2.90 -12.77 -0.82
N SER A 240 -2.35 -12.39 0.33
CA SER A 240 -1.18 -11.51 0.39
C SER A 240 -0.04 -12.06 -0.49
N ASN A 241 0.73 -11.17 -1.12
CA ASN A 241 1.94 -11.53 -1.86
C ASN A 241 3.19 -11.66 -0.96
N ILE A 242 3.00 -11.65 0.37
CA ILE A 242 4.06 -11.78 1.36
C ILE A 242 4.45 -13.25 1.52
N ASN A 243 5.76 -13.49 1.57
CA ASN A 243 6.31 -14.77 2.02
C ASN A 243 6.77 -14.64 3.49
N PRO A 244 6.05 -15.24 4.46
CA PRO A 244 6.36 -15.08 5.88
C PRO A 244 7.78 -15.53 6.26
N VAL A 245 8.31 -16.57 5.60
CA VAL A 245 9.66 -17.08 5.87
C VAL A 245 10.72 -16.06 5.47
N VAL A 246 10.53 -15.42 4.32
CA VAL A 246 11.44 -14.37 3.84
C VAL A 246 11.39 -13.16 4.76
N GLU A 247 10.19 -12.71 5.16
CA GLU A 247 10.02 -11.57 6.08
C GLU A 247 10.60 -11.87 7.48
N MET A 248 10.42 -13.08 8.03
CA MET A 248 11.05 -13.47 9.29
C MET A 248 12.57 -13.43 9.22
N THR A 249 13.14 -13.90 8.11
CA THR A 249 14.59 -13.84 7.89
C THR A 249 15.07 -12.40 7.77
N ALA A 250 14.34 -11.56 7.06
CA ALA A 250 14.62 -10.13 6.95
C ALA A 250 14.52 -9.43 8.30
N LEU A 251 13.54 -9.77 9.13
CA LEU A 251 13.36 -9.25 10.49
C LEU A 251 14.57 -9.58 11.38
N ILE A 252 15.01 -10.86 11.37
CA ILE A 252 16.17 -11.28 12.15
C ILE A 252 17.45 -10.54 11.70
N THR A 253 17.65 -10.41 10.40
CA THR A 253 18.83 -9.72 9.86
C THR A 253 18.80 -8.23 10.16
N THR A 254 17.64 -7.58 10.05
CA THR A 254 17.47 -6.16 10.39
C THR A 254 17.69 -5.91 11.89
N ASN A 255 17.15 -6.76 12.78
CA ASN A 255 17.41 -6.68 14.20
C ASN A 255 18.91 -6.78 14.54
N ARG A 256 19.62 -7.71 13.90
CA ARG A 256 21.09 -7.81 14.08
C ARG A 256 21.83 -6.54 13.63
N LEU A 257 21.37 -5.91 12.54
CA LEU A 257 21.95 -4.64 12.10
C LEU A 257 21.69 -3.53 13.11
N VAL A 258 20.49 -3.43 13.69
CA VAL A 258 20.17 -2.47 14.77
C VAL A 258 21.09 -2.69 15.97
N ASP A 259 21.30 -3.95 16.39
CA ASP A 259 22.22 -4.28 17.49
C ASP A 259 23.66 -3.87 17.18
N ILE A 260 24.12 -4.06 15.95
CA ILE A 260 25.47 -3.64 15.52
C ILE A 260 25.59 -2.11 15.58
N TYR A 261 24.61 -1.37 15.03
CA TYR A 261 24.60 0.09 15.12
C TYR A 261 24.59 0.57 16.56
N SER A 262 23.78 -0.04 17.42
CA SER A 262 23.73 0.28 18.85
C SER A 262 25.08 0.08 19.55
N LYS A 263 25.78 -1.04 19.28
CA LYS A 263 27.12 -1.31 19.81
C LYS A 263 28.15 -0.30 19.31
N VAL A 264 28.13 0.01 18.01
CA VAL A 264 29.03 1.01 17.44
C VAL A 264 28.81 2.38 18.09
N MET A 265 27.55 2.78 18.29
CA MET A 265 27.21 4.03 18.96
C MET A 265 27.70 4.08 20.38
N LYS A 266 27.54 2.98 21.13
CA LYS A 266 28.03 2.87 22.51
C LYS A 266 29.57 2.96 22.58
N THR A 267 30.28 2.25 21.71
CA THR A 267 31.74 2.35 21.62
C THR A 267 32.20 3.78 21.31
N TYR A 268 31.48 4.48 20.42
CA TYR A 268 31.75 5.90 20.14
C TYR A 268 31.58 6.80 21.38
N GLN A 269 30.56 6.53 22.17
CA GLN A 269 30.23 7.32 23.36
C GLN A 269 31.21 7.01 24.53
N ASP A 270 31.52 5.74 24.75
CA ASP A 270 32.26 5.29 25.92
C ASP A 270 33.80 5.44 25.73
N ASP A 271 34.32 5.15 24.53
CA ASP A 271 35.75 5.08 24.29
C ASP A 271 36.30 6.36 23.63
N LEU A 272 35.65 6.89 22.61
CA LEU A 272 36.21 7.98 21.81
C LEU A 272 35.90 9.37 22.35
N ALA A 273 34.80 9.60 23.03
CA ALA A 273 34.44 10.90 23.57
C ALA A 273 35.31 11.27 24.78
N PRO A 274 35.54 10.40 25.78
CA PRO A 274 36.44 10.67 26.91
C PRO A 274 37.89 10.83 26.48
N GLU A 275 38.38 10.02 25.54
CA GLU A 275 39.76 10.10 25.04
C GLU A 275 40.03 11.42 24.30
N ALA A 276 39.08 11.92 23.53
CA ALA A 276 39.16 13.22 22.86
C ALA A 276 39.19 14.37 23.88
N ILE A 277 38.37 14.31 24.93
CA ILE A 277 38.32 15.31 26.00
C ILE A 277 39.65 15.32 26.78
N ASN A 278 40.16 14.15 27.14
CA ASN A 278 41.42 14.02 27.87
C ASN A 278 42.63 14.53 27.05
N LYS A 279 42.68 14.23 25.74
CA LYS A 279 43.74 14.78 24.87
C LYS A 279 43.66 16.29 24.70
N LEU A 280 42.46 16.87 24.65
CA LEU A 280 42.27 18.32 24.62
C LEU A 280 42.64 18.99 25.93
N ALA A 281 42.40 18.35 27.07
CA ALA A 281 42.80 18.83 28.39
C ALA A 281 44.34 18.81 28.58
N GLN A 282 45.01 17.79 28.04
CA GLN A 282 46.46 17.66 28.09
C GLN A 282 47.22 18.68 27.18
N LEU A 283 46.56 19.17 26.10
CA LEU A 283 47.12 20.21 25.24
C LEU A 283 47.00 21.62 25.82
N ARG A 284 46.25 21.79 26.91
CA ARG A 284 46.02 23.07 27.59
C ARG A 284 46.83 23.25 28.89
N ALA A 285 47.50 22.21 29.35
CA ALA A 285 48.42 22.21 30.46
C ALA A 285 49.89 22.29 29.96
#